data_bc24ca7a0e2fbf5a071bb2e1bd32ce63
#
_entry.id   bc24ca7a0e2fbf5a071bb2e1bd32ce63
#
_cell.length_a   1.000
_cell.length_b   1.000
_cell.length_c   1.000
_cell.angle_alpha   90.00
_cell.angle_beta   90.00
_cell.angle_gamma   90.00
#
_symmetry.space_group_name_H-M   'P 1'
#
loop_
_entity.id
_entity.type
_entity.pdbx_description
1 polymer ?
#
loop_
_entity_poly.entity_id
_entity_poly.type
_entity_poly.pdbx_seq_one_letter_code
_entity_poly.pdbx_strand_id
1 'polypeptide(L)'
;MKNGKILAASLLFGGLIFLGVGAAYVLSGGKTEGGSSSKNSCIGTWDASYVECIENKLGEIAKKNPSEAIKEYEAMAKVDPQLKGSMCHSLFHVMGQEATKSSSDPWEVFLAGNSECNWGYVHGAVEGYLVGGIDKVIQGAAGLCTPREGLDLQDPYVSGVKGNCEHGTGHALLHANENPEEAESGCRKAFEDKTAVLSCIDGMIMEYGNSETAKNGKYGDICLKIGDDAKATCYSSIPLTWFNQTGGDHLKVMQRCDESKNEELTYKCSWGAGNLFMVQTGFDFEFMKNLCMQVEGTLRKGCYFGASVAVSLGVHTGALDQAELEAFVKSSPDATWVDPIFEEIDKAVAGFGQGAL
;
A
#
# COMPACT_ATOMS: atom_id res chain seq x y z
N MET A 1 33.35 -8.31 55.26
CA MET A 1 32.07 -8.25 56.03
C MET A 1 31.11 -7.31 55.31
N LYS A 2 29.88 -7.80 55.11
CA LYS A 2 28.64 -7.16 54.66
C LYS A 2 28.46 -6.90 53.14
N ASN A 3 27.62 -7.79 52.62
CA ASN A 3 26.92 -7.77 51.33
C ASN A 3 25.99 -6.55 51.20
N GLY A 4 25.99 -5.98 50.05
CA GLY A 4 24.95 -5.06 49.56
C GLY A 4 24.44 -5.50 48.20
N LYS A 5 23.35 -6.28 48.17
CA LYS A 5 22.61 -6.61 46.97
C LYS A 5 21.81 -5.37 46.52
N ILE A 6 22.10 -4.85 45.36
CA ILE A 6 21.23 -3.88 44.68
C ILE A 6 20.37 -4.65 43.71
N LEU A 7 19.07 -4.68 43.99
CA LEU A 7 18.02 -5.16 43.09
C LEU A 7 17.98 -4.25 41.85
N ALA A 8 18.24 -4.83 40.72
CA ALA A 8 17.88 -4.22 39.44
C ALA A 8 16.38 -4.45 39.19
N ALA A 9 15.59 -3.40 39.31
CA ALA A 9 14.21 -3.40 38.88
C ALA A 9 14.16 -3.32 37.37
N SER A 10 13.86 -4.44 36.73
CA SER A 10 13.57 -4.50 35.27
C SER A 10 12.21 -3.86 35.03
N LEU A 11 12.21 -2.63 34.52
CA LEU A 11 11.05 -2.02 33.92
C LEU A 11 10.84 -2.64 32.53
N LEU A 12 9.97 -3.62 32.49
CA LEU A 12 9.34 -4.12 31.27
C LEU A 12 8.40 -3.04 30.74
N PHE A 13 8.91 -2.18 29.87
CA PHE A 13 8.05 -1.42 28.96
C PHE A 13 7.64 -2.35 27.84
N GLY A 14 6.38 -2.76 27.90
CA GLY A 14 5.72 -3.54 26.86
C GLY A 14 5.69 -2.75 25.56
N GLY A 15 6.51 -3.18 24.61
CA GLY A 15 6.37 -2.77 23.22
C GLY A 15 5.03 -3.29 22.71
N LEU A 16 4.11 -2.39 22.41
CA LEU A 16 2.91 -2.67 21.64
C LEU A 16 3.33 -3.12 20.25
N ILE A 17 3.31 -4.43 20.07
CA ILE A 17 3.43 -5.07 18.76
C ILE A 17 2.15 -4.75 18.00
N PHE A 18 2.23 -3.83 17.04
CA PHE A 18 1.20 -3.69 16.02
C PHE A 18 1.26 -4.92 15.12
N LEU A 19 0.52 -5.95 15.51
CA LEU A 19 0.23 -7.09 14.68
C LEU A 19 -0.71 -6.62 13.56
N GLY A 20 -0.19 -6.57 12.35
CA GLY A 20 -1.02 -6.50 11.16
C GLY A 20 -1.92 -7.74 11.13
N VAL A 21 -3.16 -7.59 11.53
CA VAL A 21 -4.21 -8.61 11.39
C VAL A 21 -4.87 -8.39 10.02
N GLY A 22 -4.13 -8.71 9.00
CA GLY A 22 -4.67 -8.81 7.66
C GLY A 22 -4.28 -10.15 7.07
N ALA A 23 -5.22 -11.07 6.93
CA ALA A 23 -5.10 -12.29 6.14
C ALA A 23 -5.06 -13.65 6.88
N ALA A 24 -5.88 -13.86 7.91
CA ALA A 24 -6.08 -15.21 8.46
C ALA A 24 -7.57 -15.60 8.60
N TYR A 25 -8.48 -15.09 7.80
CA TYR A 25 -9.92 -15.32 7.99
C TYR A 25 -10.64 -15.98 6.80
N VAL A 26 -10.01 -16.89 6.08
CA VAL A 26 -10.73 -17.59 4.98
C VAL A 26 -11.02 -19.07 5.26
N LEU A 27 -10.53 -19.71 6.30
CA LEU A 27 -10.79 -21.16 6.49
C LEU A 27 -11.07 -21.61 7.93
N SER A 28 -11.90 -20.92 8.71
CA SER A 28 -12.47 -21.57 9.90
C SER A 28 -13.95 -21.25 10.04
N GLY A 29 -14.77 -22.10 9.50
CA GLY A 29 -16.21 -22.13 9.77
C GLY A 29 -16.46 -22.49 11.24
N GLY A 30 -16.43 -21.51 12.13
CA GLY A 30 -16.84 -21.59 13.50
C GLY A 30 -18.14 -20.83 13.71
N LYS A 31 -19.27 -21.56 13.74
CA LYS A 31 -20.54 -21.00 14.24
C LYS A 31 -20.37 -20.59 15.68
N THR A 32 -20.45 -19.30 15.96
CA THR A 32 -20.82 -18.80 17.28
C THR A 32 -22.21 -18.21 17.18
N GLU A 33 -23.17 -18.93 17.74
CA GLU A 33 -24.54 -18.44 17.96
C GLU A 33 -24.54 -17.42 19.09
N GLY A 34 -25.25 -16.33 18.88
CA GLY A 34 -25.98 -15.65 19.94
C GLY A 34 -25.35 -14.42 20.58
N GLY A 35 -25.60 -13.27 20.00
CA GLY A 35 -25.53 -12.00 20.68
C GLY A 35 -26.27 -10.95 19.89
N SER A 36 -27.56 -10.76 20.15
CA SER A 36 -28.31 -9.60 19.65
C SER A 36 -27.68 -8.35 20.24
N SER A 37 -26.74 -7.73 19.50
CA SER A 37 -26.12 -6.47 19.84
C SER A 37 -26.79 -5.35 19.08
N SER A 38 -27.16 -4.34 19.83
CA SER A 38 -27.77 -3.08 19.37
C SER A 38 -26.96 -2.45 18.22
N LYS A 39 -27.70 -1.95 17.25
CA LYS A 39 -27.22 -1.23 16.07
C LYS A 39 -26.31 -0.05 16.46
N ASN A 40 -25.16 0.03 15.79
CA ASN A 40 -24.55 1.25 15.27
C ASN A 40 -23.51 2.02 16.07
N SER A 41 -22.69 1.44 16.94
CA SER A 41 -21.44 2.16 17.28
C SER A 41 -20.31 1.21 17.57
N CYS A 42 -19.29 1.21 16.70
CA CYS A 42 -17.99 0.72 17.10
C CYS A 42 -17.45 1.73 18.13
N ILE A 43 -17.53 1.39 19.43
CA ILE A 43 -17.08 2.23 20.54
C ILE A 43 -15.99 1.43 21.25
N GLY A 44 -14.80 1.99 21.32
CA GLY A 44 -13.71 1.31 22.02
C GLY A 44 -12.39 2.08 21.95
N THR A 45 -11.41 1.53 22.63
CA THR A 45 -10.02 1.89 22.42
C THR A 45 -9.51 1.25 21.13
N TRP A 46 -8.57 1.90 20.47
CA TRP A 46 -7.90 1.38 19.27
C TRP A 46 -7.20 0.03 19.59
N ASP A 47 -7.93 -1.05 19.39
CA ASP A 47 -7.48 -2.43 19.49
C ASP A 47 -8.05 -3.27 18.36
N ALA A 48 -7.68 -4.52 18.26
CA ALA A 48 -8.12 -5.43 17.20
C ALA A 48 -9.65 -5.54 17.13
N SER A 49 -10.36 -5.43 18.24
CA SER A 49 -11.83 -5.55 18.27
C SER A 49 -12.52 -4.32 17.70
N TYR A 50 -11.93 -3.14 17.87
CA TYR A 50 -12.40 -1.90 17.27
C TYR A 50 -12.24 -1.92 15.75
N VAL A 51 -11.05 -2.35 15.28
CA VAL A 51 -10.77 -2.48 13.85
C VAL A 51 -11.72 -3.48 13.19
N GLU A 52 -11.86 -4.67 13.76
CA GLU A 52 -12.78 -5.70 13.28
C GLU A 52 -14.24 -5.21 13.23
N CYS A 53 -14.65 -4.42 14.22
CA CYS A 53 -15.99 -3.82 14.23
C CYS A 53 -16.19 -2.88 13.03
N ILE A 54 -15.20 -2.02 12.74
CA ILE A 54 -15.27 -1.08 11.60
C ILE A 54 -15.27 -1.84 10.28
N GLU A 55 -14.39 -2.81 10.11
CA GLU A 55 -14.31 -3.67 8.92
C GLU A 55 -15.65 -4.36 8.65
N ASN A 56 -16.21 -4.99 9.67
CA ASN A 56 -17.52 -5.64 9.57
C ASN A 56 -18.63 -4.65 9.21
N LYS A 57 -18.65 -3.48 9.84
CA LYS A 57 -19.68 -2.45 9.55
C LYS A 57 -19.59 -1.96 8.12
N LEU A 58 -18.41 -1.55 7.67
CA LEU A 58 -18.20 -1.02 6.33
C LEU A 58 -18.41 -2.12 5.27
N GLY A 59 -17.97 -3.34 5.52
CA GLY A 59 -18.18 -4.48 4.63
C GLY A 59 -19.65 -4.81 4.45
N GLU A 60 -20.44 -4.83 5.52
CA GLU A 60 -21.89 -5.09 5.42
C GLU A 60 -22.65 -4.00 4.65
N ILE A 61 -22.19 -2.76 4.68
CA ILE A 61 -22.73 -1.68 3.86
C ILE A 61 -22.28 -1.88 2.40
N ALA A 62 -21.01 -2.15 2.15
CA ALA A 62 -20.43 -2.31 0.83
C ALA A 62 -21.08 -3.44 0.01
N LYS A 63 -21.45 -4.55 0.64
CA LYS A 63 -22.22 -5.65 0.02
C LYS A 63 -23.51 -5.19 -0.66
N LYS A 64 -24.08 -4.09 -0.21
CA LYS A 64 -25.39 -3.60 -0.67
C LYS A 64 -25.26 -2.34 -1.51
N ASN A 65 -24.37 -1.46 -1.11
CA ASN A 65 -24.13 -0.17 -1.74
C ASN A 65 -22.71 0.30 -1.46
N PRO A 66 -21.77 0.06 -2.38
CA PRO A 66 -20.37 0.45 -2.21
C PRO A 66 -20.17 1.95 -1.95
N SER A 67 -20.87 2.79 -2.70
CA SER A 67 -20.75 4.25 -2.54
C SER A 67 -21.25 4.75 -1.17
N GLU A 68 -22.20 4.04 -0.55
CA GLU A 68 -22.66 4.37 0.80
C GLU A 68 -21.63 3.96 1.85
N ALA A 69 -20.91 2.84 1.64
CA ALA A 69 -19.84 2.42 2.54
C ALA A 69 -18.70 3.46 2.56
N ILE A 70 -18.34 4.03 1.41
CA ILE A 70 -17.33 5.10 1.31
C ILE A 70 -17.78 6.33 2.08
N LYS A 71 -19.03 6.80 1.90
CA LYS A 71 -19.58 7.93 2.65
C LYS A 71 -19.59 7.70 4.16
N GLU A 72 -19.92 6.47 4.58
CA GLU A 72 -19.88 6.10 6.00
C GLU A 72 -18.45 6.15 6.54
N TYR A 73 -17.48 5.62 5.79
CA TYR A 73 -16.08 5.75 6.14
C TYR A 73 -15.64 7.21 6.27
N GLU A 74 -15.97 8.07 5.31
CA GLU A 74 -15.65 9.50 5.34
C GLU A 74 -16.25 10.19 6.58
N ALA A 75 -17.49 9.83 6.93
CA ALA A 75 -18.15 10.36 8.13
C ALA A 75 -17.43 9.91 9.41
N MET A 76 -17.00 8.65 9.48
CA MET A 76 -16.24 8.12 10.60
C MET A 76 -14.85 8.76 10.69
N ALA A 77 -14.14 8.92 9.58
CA ALA A 77 -12.80 9.50 9.50
C ALA A 77 -12.76 11.01 9.84
N LYS A 78 -13.90 11.72 9.75
CA LYS A 78 -14.04 13.09 10.25
C LYS A 78 -14.03 13.17 11.78
N VAL A 79 -14.54 12.13 12.43
CA VAL A 79 -14.64 12.05 13.90
C VAL A 79 -13.40 11.38 14.49
N ASP A 80 -12.86 10.39 13.79
CA ASP A 80 -11.67 9.65 14.20
C ASP A 80 -10.57 9.76 13.13
N PRO A 81 -9.63 10.72 13.27
CA PRO A 81 -8.57 10.93 12.29
C PRO A 81 -7.61 9.74 12.12
N GLN A 82 -7.55 8.80 13.08
CA GLN A 82 -6.68 7.63 12.99
C GLN A 82 -7.09 6.70 11.84
N LEU A 83 -8.37 6.74 11.43
CA LEU A 83 -8.86 6.00 10.27
C LEU A 83 -8.24 6.47 8.94
N LYS A 84 -7.70 7.70 8.88
CA LYS A 84 -7.09 8.27 7.66
C LYS A 84 -5.66 7.80 7.42
N GLY A 85 -5.01 7.19 8.40
CA GLY A 85 -3.63 6.73 8.31
C GLY A 85 -3.50 5.37 7.60
N SER A 86 -2.60 4.54 8.10
CA SER A 86 -2.31 3.20 7.55
C SER A 86 -3.53 2.27 7.47
N MET A 87 -4.54 2.48 8.31
CA MET A 87 -5.78 1.71 8.31
C MET A 87 -6.68 1.98 7.10
N CYS A 88 -6.59 3.18 6.52
CA CYS A 88 -7.40 3.58 5.38
C CYS A 88 -7.35 2.56 4.25
N HIS A 89 -6.17 2.21 3.82
CA HIS A 89 -5.95 1.26 2.72
C HIS A 89 -6.57 -0.12 3.02
N SER A 90 -6.32 -0.68 4.20
CA SER A 90 -6.87 -1.97 4.60
C SER A 90 -8.39 -1.97 4.69
N LEU A 91 -9.00 -0.90 5.23
CA LEU A 91 -10.46 -0.78 5.29
C LEU A 91 -11.08 -0.71 3.89
N PHE A 92 -10.41 -0.03 2.95
CA PHE A 92 -10.86 0.03 1.56
C PHE A 92 -10.72 -1.32 0.86
N HIS A 93 -9.67 -2.12 1.16
CA HIS A 93 -9.58 -3.51 0.71
C HIS A 93 -10.81 -4.33 1.15
N VAL A 94 -11.16 -4.28 2.44
CA VAL A 94 -12.35 -4.99 2.96
C VAL A 94 -13.62 -4.53 2.25
N MET A 95 -13.82 -3.21 2.10
CA MET A 95 -14.98 -2.69 1.38
C MET A 95 -15.02 -3.17 -0.08
N GLY A 96 -13.90 -3.17 -0.79
CA GLY A 96 -13.80 -3.66 -2.16
C GLY A 96 -14.13 -5.13 -2.28
N GLN A 97 -13.54 -5.99 -1.44
CA GLN A 97 -13.83 -7.42 -1.40
C GLN A 97 -15.33 -7.70 -1.17
N GLU A 98 -15.93 -7.02 -0.21
CA GLU A 98 -17.34 -7.21 0.11
C GLU A 98 -18.28 -6.65 -0.97
N ALA A 99 -17.86 -5.57 -1.65
CA ALA A 99 -18.62 -4.97 -2.74
C ALA A 99 -18.79 -5.90 -3.95
N THR A 100 -17.91 -6.88 -4.16
CA THR A 100 -18.07 -7.88 -5.24
C THR A 100 -19.38 -8.67 -5.13
N LYS A 101 -19.98 -8.68 -3.95
CA LYS A 101 -21.28 -9.33 -3.69
C LYS A 101 -22.46 -8.48 -4.14
N SER A 102 -22.26 -7.20 -4.48
CA SER A 102 -23.32 -6.28 -4.92
C SER A 102 -23.63 -6.38 -6.41
N SER A 103 -22.66 -6.77 -7.24
CA SER A 103 -22.81 -6.88 -8.70
C SER A 103 -21.94 -7.99 -9.28
N SER A 104 -22.40 -8.61 -10.35
CA SER A 104 -21.60 -9.54 -11.17
C SER A 104 -20.78 -8.82 -12.25
N ASP A 105 -21.02 -7.53 -12.49
CA ASP A 105 -20.19 -6.69 -13.38
C ASP A 105 -19.03 -6.08 -12.59
N PRO A 106 -17.77 -6.53 -12.81
CA PRO A 106 -16.62 -6.02 -12.07
C PRO A 106 -16.42 -4.50 -12.25
N TRP A 107 -16.65 -4.00 -13.46
CA TRP A 107 -16.45 -2.57 -13.75
C TRP A 107 -17.50 -1.67 -13.11
N GLU A 108 -18.72 -2.18 -12.87
CA GLU A 108 -19.69 -1.46 -12.05
C GLU A 108 -19.18 -1.32 -10.62
N VAL A 109 -18.62 -2.38 -10.06
CA VAL A 109 -18.04 -2.35 -8.71
C VAL A 109 -16.81 -1.43 -8.64
N PHE A 110 -15.88 -1.55 -9.57
CA PHE A 110 -14.67 -0.72 -9.58
C PHE A 110 -14.98 0.77 -9.67
N LEU A 111 -15.92 1.16 -10.55
CA LEU A 111 -16.31 2.54 -10.75
C LEU A 111 -17.19 3.11 -9.61
N ALA A 112 -17.73 2.26 -8.75
CA ALA A 112 -18.45 2.70 -7.55
C ALA A 112 -17.47 3.15 -6.42
N GLY A 113 -16.19 2.82 -6.54
CA GLY A 113 -15.12 3.23 -5.65
C GLY A 113 -14.61 4.65 -5.91
N ASN A 114 -13.49 4.97 -5.29
CA ASN A 114 -12.71 6.19 -5.53
C ASN A 114 -11.22 5.88 -5.44
N SER A 115 -10.37 6.87 -5.71
CA SER A 115 -8.90 6.74 -5.61
C SER A 115 -8.37 6.96 -4.20
N GLU A 116 -9.22 7.25 -3.22
CA GLU A 116 -8.81 7.46 -1.84
C GLU A 116 -8.15 6.21 -1.27
N CYS A 117 -7.37 6.41 -0.23
CA CYS A 117 -6.68 5.32 0.43
C CYS A 117 -5.82 4.49 -0.54
N ASN A 118 -5.18 5.17 -1.50
CA ASN A 118 -4.29 4.56 -2.48
C ASN A 118 -4.93 3.38 -3.22
N TRP A 119 -6.13 3.60 -3.76
CA TRP A 119 -6.90 2.63 -4.55
C TRP A 119 -7.25 1.31 -3.84
N GLY A 120 -7.11 1.24 -2.52
CA GLY A 120 -7.36 0.02 -1.74
C GLY A 120 -8.71 -0.64 -2.05
N TYR A 121 -9.73 0.16 -2.41
CA TYR A 121 -11.03 -0.35 -2.80
C TYR A 121 -10.98 -1.20 -4.09
N VAL A 122 -10.28 -0.73 -5.12
CA VAL A 122 -10.13 -1.48 -6.38
C VAL A 122 -9.30 -2.73 -6.14
N HIS A 123 -8.22 -2.64 -5.36
CA HIS A 123 -7.40 -3.81 -4.99
C HIS A 123 -8.24 -4.90 -4.33
N GLY A 124 -9.00 -4.55 -3.30
CA GLY A 124 -9.86 -5.49 -2.59
C GLY A 124 -10.95 -6.08 -3.50
N ALA A 125 -11.55 -5.28 -4.40
CA ALA A 125 -12.54 -5.79 -5.34
C ALA A 125 -11.92 -6.80 -6.33
N VAL A 126 -10.69 -6.57 -6.81
CA VAL A 126 -9.95 -7.53 -7.65
C VAL A 126 -9.72 -8.82 -6.90
N GLU A 127 -9.24 -8.75 -5.67
CA GLU A 127 -9.06 -9.92 -4.80
C GLU A 127 -10.36 -10.69 -4.61
N GLY A 128 -11.48 -9.98 -4.39
CA GLY A 128 -12.80 -10.59 -4.22
C GLY A 128 -13.30 -11.33 -5.47
N TYR A 129 -13.00 -10.84 -6.67
CA TYR A 129 -13.34 -11.53 -7.93
C TYR A 129 -12.38 -12.67 -8.28
N LEU A 130 -11.10 -12.54 -7.94
CA LEU A 130 -10.05 -13.50 -8.29
C LEU A 130 -9.81 -14.58 -7.21
N VAL A 131 -10.80 -14.87 -6.39
CA VAL A 131 -10.70 -15.92 -5.36
C VAL A 131 -10.43 -17.27 -5.98
N GLY A 132 -9.37 -17.96 -5.51
CA GLY A 132 -9.05 -19.33 -5.92
C GLY A 132 -7.56 -19.60 -6.01
N GLY A 133 -7.19 -20.71 -6.64
CA GLY A 133 -5.77 -21.02 -6.87
C GLY A 133 -5.16 -20.19 -7.99
N ILE A 134 -3.82 -20.17 -8.05
CA ILE A 134 -3.03 -19.35 -8.98
C ILE A 134 -3.48 -19.42 -10.44
N ASP A 135 -3.78 -20.62 -10.95
CA ASP A 135 -4.21 -20.81 -12.34
C ASP A 135 -5.53 -20.10 -12.63
N LYS A 136 -6.45 -20.07 -11.66
CA LYS A 136 -7.74 -19.37 -11.79
C LYS A 136 -7.53 -17.86 -11.81
N VAL A 137 -6.64 -17.35 -10.96
CA VAL A 137 -6.28 -15.93 -10.93
C VAL A 137 -5.68 -15.52 -12.28
N ILE A 138 -4.69 -16.28 -12.79
CA ILE A 138 -4.04 -16.03 -14.09
C ILE A 138 -5.06 -15.98 -15.22
N GLN A 139 -5.98 -16.94 -15.27
CA GLN A 139 -6.99 -17.04 -16.35
C GLN A 139 -8.03 -15.89 -16.28
N GLY A 140 -8.36 -15.44 -15.08
CA GLY A 140 -9.37 -14.40 -14.86
C GLY A 140 -8.86 -12.98 -15.04
N ALA A 141 -7.60 -12.74 -14.71
CA ALA A 141 -7.03 -11.39 -14.53
C ALA A 141 -7.13 -10.49 -15.76
N ALA A 142 -6.68 -10.95 -16.92
CA ALA A 142 -6.69 -10.13 -18.13
C ALA A 142 -8.10 -9.70 -18.52
N GLY A 143 -9.08 -10.61 -18.45
CA GLY A 143 -10.47 -10.30 -18.74
C GLY A 143 -11.10 -9.36 -17.71
N LEU A 144 -10.77 -9.54 -16.44
CA LEU A 144 -11.24 -8.70 -15.34
C LEU A 144 -10.78 -7.25 -15.49
N CYS A 145 -9.49 -7.03 -15.81
CA CYS A 145 -8.90 -5.70 -15.93
C CYS A 145 -9.10 -5.06 -17.31
N THR A 146 -9.68 -5.78 -18.28
CA THR A 146 -10.04 -5.21 -19.56
C THR A 146 -11.30 -4.32 -19.41
N PRO A 147 -11.22 -3.02 -19.72
CA PRO A 147 -12.38 -2.14 -19.62
C PRO A 147 -13.52 -2.62 -20.52
N ARG A 148 -14.73 -2.56 -20.00
CA ARG A 148 -15.93 -2.88 -20.81
C ARG A 148 -16.10 -1.86 -21.95
N GLU A 149 -16.75 -2.29 -23.00
CA GLU A 149 -17.10 -1.42 -24.13
C GLU A 149 -17.84 -0.14 -23.69
N GLY A 150 -17.43 0.99 -24.23
CA GLY A 150 -18.01 2.32 -23.94
C GLY A 150 -17.33 3.08 -22.80
N LEU A 151 -16.36 2.52 -22.11
CA LEU A 151 -15.53 3.26 -21.16
C LEU A 151 -14.40 4.00 -21.87
N ASP A 152 -14.20 5.26 -21.54
CA ASP A 152 -13.14 6.10 -22.11
C ASP A 152 -11.84 5.94 -21.31
N LEU A 153 -10.84 5.30 -21.91
CA LEU A 153 -9.49 5.17 -21.33
C LEU A 153 -8.70 6.49 -21.30
N GLN A 154 -9.18 7.55 -21.92
CA GLN A 154 -8.62 8.89 -21.75
C GLN A 154 -9.14 9.56 -20.48
N ASP A 155 -10.20 9.05 -19.87
CA ASP A 155 -10.62 9.46 -18.54
C ASP A 155 -9.56 8.97 -17.53
N PRO A 156 -8.90 9.89 -16.77
CA PRO A 156 -7.86 9.53 -15.82
C PRO A 156 -8.32 8.56 -14.74
N TYR A 157 -9.60 8.66 -14.33
CA TYR A 157 -10.13 7.75 -13.32
C TYR A 157 -10.31 6.33 -13.87
N VAL A 158 -10.87 6.18 -15.07
CA VAL A 158 -11.03 4.85 -15.72
C VAL A 158 -9.67 4.21 -15.98
N SER A 159 -8.70 5.00 -16.45
CA SER A 159 -7.32 4.54 -16.66
C SER A 159 -6.66 4.14 -15.32
N GLY A 160 -6.86 4.92 -14.28
CA GLY A 160 -6.40 4.61 -12.91
C GLY A 160 -7.01 3.31 -12.39
N VAL A 161 -8.32 3.10 -12.56
CA VAL A 161 -8.99 1.84 -12.20
C VAL A 161 -8.35 0.64 -12.91
N LYS A 162 -8.07 0.76 -14.22
CA LYS A 162 -7.41 -0.32 -14.99
C LYS A 162 -6.04 -0.67 -14.40
N GLY A 163 -5.17 0.33 -14.20
CA GLY A 163 -3.83 0.11 -13.65
C GLY A 163 -3.86 -0.50 -12.24
N ASN A 164 -4.82 -0.06 -11.42
CA ASN A 164 -4.99 -0.61 -10.08
C ASN A 164 -5.68 -1.98 -10.05
N CYS A 165 -6.44 -2.34 -11.08
CA CYS A 165 -6.88 -3.72 -11.28
C CYS A 165 -5.68 -4.64 -11.59
N GLU A 166 -4.76 -4.20 -12.45
CA GLU A 166 -3.54 -4.93 -12.75
C GLU A 166 -2.67 -5.10 -11.49
N HIS A 167 -2.52 -4.04 -10.69
CA HIS A 167 -1.83 -4.06 -9.40
C HIS A 167 -2.50 -5.00 -8.39
N GLY A 168 -3.81 -4.91 -8.21
CA GLY A 168 -4.58 -5.80 -7.34
C GLY A 168 -4.51 -7.28 -7.75
N THR A 169 -4.28 -7.56 -9.04
CA THR A 169 -4.00 -8.93 -9.50
C THR A 169 -2.71 -9.50 -8.86
N GLY A 170 -1.70 -8.66 -8.64
CA GLY A 170 -0.47 -9.04 -7.93
C GLY A 170 -0.74 -9.47 -6.49
N HIS A 171 -1.59 -8.71 -5.76
CA HIS A 171 -2.07 -9.10 -4.43
C HIS A 171 -2.75 -10.47 -4.47
N ALA A 172 -3.71 -10.66 -5.38
CA ALA A 172 -4.45 -11.93 -5.52
C ALA A 172 -3.54 -13.11 -5.86
N LEU A 173 -2.52 -12.93 -6.71
CA LEU A 173 -1.55 -13.99 -7.05
C LEU A 173 -0.71 -14.40 -5.86
N LEU A 174 -0.26 -13.46 -5.04
CA LEU A 174 0.50 -13.79 -3.84
C LEU A 174 -0.38 -14.46 -2.79
N HIS A 175 -1.60 -14.00 -2.57
CA HIS A 175 -2.56 -14.66 -1.70
C HIS A 175 -2.87 -16.11 -2.13
N ALA A 176 -2.87 -16.37 -3.43
CA ALA A 176 -3.21 -17.69 -3.95
C ALA A 176 -2.18 -18.78 -3.62
N ASN A 177 -0.90 -18.43 -3.37
CA ASN A 177 0.16 -19.43 -3.14
C ASN A 177 1.29 -19.03 -2.18
N GLU A 178 1.30 -17.79 -1.67
CA GLU A 178 2.33 -17.26 -0.77
C GLU A 178 3.79 -17.38 -1.27
N ASN A 179 3.98 -17.62 -2.58
CA ASN A 179 5.28 -17.75 -3.22
C ASN A 179 5.52 -16.61 -4.21
N PRO A 180 6.40 -15.66 -3.90
CA PRO A 180 6.61 -14.49 -4.75
C PRO A 180 7.20 -14.79 -6.12
N GLU A 181 8.01 -15.86 -6.27
CA GLU A 181 8.56 -16.25 -7.57
C GLU A 181 7.47 -16.84 -8.50
N GLU A 182 6.54 -17.61 -7.92
CA GLU A 182 5.38 -18.11 -8.67
C GLU A 182 4.38 -17.00 -8.98
N ALA A 183 4.17 -16.06 -8.05
CA ALA A 183 3.31 -14.90 -8.26
C ALA A 183 3.85 -13.99 -9.37
N GLU A 184 5.17 -13.71 -9.42
CA GLU A 184 5.81 -12.99 -10.54
C GLU A 184 5.58 -13.72 -11.88
N SER A 185 5.81 -15.02 -11.91
CA SER A 185 5.51 -15.83 -13.10
C SER A 185 4.03 -15.75 -13.49
N GLY A 186 3.14 -15.66 -12.49
CA GLY A 186 1.71 -15.44 -12.67
C GLY A 186 1.40 -14.10 -13.34
N CYS A 187 2.02 -13.01 -12.89
CA CYS A 187 1.87 -11.69 -13.51
C CYS A 187 2.24 -11.71 -15.01
N ARG A 188 3.35 -12.36 -15.35
CA ARG A 188 3.83 -12.48 -16.74
C ARG A 188 2.94 -13.36 -17.63
N LYS A 189 2.20 -14.29 -17.03
CA LYS A 189 1.22 -15.11 -17.75
C LYS A 189 -0.14 -14.44 -17.87
N ALA A 190 -0.52 -13.62 -16.88
CA ALA A 190 -1.79 -12.92 -16.85
C ALA A 190 -1.85 -11.76 -17.85
N PHE A 191 -0.72 -11.09 -18.08
CA PHE A 191 -0.66 -9.88 -18.91
C PHE A 191 0.43 -9.97 -19.99
N GLU A 192 0.12 -9.47 -21.18
CA GLU A 192 1.08 -9.36 -22.30
C GLU A 192 1.76 -8.00 -22.31
N ASP A 193 1.07 -6.94 -21.86
CA ASP A 193 1.58 -5.58 -21.80
C ASP A 193 2.59 -5.44 -20.66
N LYS A 194 3.76 -4.85 -20.98
CA LYS A 194 4.85 -4.70 -20.01
C LYS A 194 4.45 -3.85 -18.81
N THR A 195 3.67 -2.78 -19.02
CA THR A 195 3.24 -1.88 -17.94
C THR A 195 2.31 -2.64 -16.99
N ALA A 196 1.35 -3.39 -17.53
CA ALA A 196 0.46 -4.24 -16.75
C ALA A 196 1.23 -5.30 -15.95
N VAL A 197 2.24 -5.93 -16.54
CA VAL A 197 3.13 -6.89 -15.84
C VAL A 197 3.84 -6.20 -14.67
N LEU A 198 4.42 -5.02 -14.88
CA LEU A 198 5.13 -4.29 -13.83
C LEU A 198 4.20 -3.81 -12.72
N SER A 199 3.00 -3.34 -13.07
CA SER A 199 1.97 -2.97 -12.09
C SER A 199 1.55 -4.17 -11.23
N CYS A 200 1.34 -5.33 -11.85
CA CYS A 200 1.04 -6.58 -11.14
C CYS A 200 2.20 -7.01 -10.20
N ILE A 201 3.45 -6.93 -10.66
CA ILE A 201 4.62 -7.24 -9.83
C ILE A 201 4.72 -6.28 -8.65
N ASP A 202 4.41 -5.00 -8.84
CA ASP A 202 4.37 -4.00 -7.77
C ASP A 202 3.38 -4.38 -6.67
N GLY A 203 2.14 -4.71 -7.05
CA GLY A 203 1.12 -5.18 -6.11
C GLY A 203 1.53 -6.46 -5.38
N MET A 204 2.14 -7.40 -6.09
CA MET A 204 2.69 -8.62 -5.48
C MET A 204 3.75 -8.29 -4.40
N ILE A 205 4.63 -7.31 -4.64
CA ILE A 205 5.69 -6.95 -3.69
C ILE A 205 5.10 -6.21 -2.49
N MET A 206 4.10 -5.34 -2.70
CA MET A 206 3.38 -4.70 -1.60
C MET A 206 2.72 -5.74 -0.68
N GLU A 207 2.04 -6.72 -1.25
CA GLU A 207 1.41 -7.79 -0.48
C GLU A 207 2.45 -8.67 0.21
N TYR A 208 3.55 -9.00 -0.47
CA TYR A 208 4.66 -9.72 0.15
C TYR A 208 5.15 -8.99 1.40
N GLY A 209 5.28 -7.67 1.36
CA GLY A 209 5.71 -6.86 2.49
C GLY A 209 4.84 -7.01 3.74
N ASN A 210 3.56 -7.30 3.57
CA ASN A 210 2.61 -7.52 4.65
C ASN A 210 2.55 -8.98 5.13
N SER A 211 3.13 -9.92 4.37
CA SER A 211 3.02 -11.36 4.65
C SER A 211 3.91 -11.81 5.81
N GLU A 212 3.50 -12.88 6.50
CA GLU A 212 4.32 -13.54 7.52
C GLU A 212 5.60 -14.14 6.93
N THR A 213 5.58 -14.54 5.66
CA THR A 213 6.76 -15.06 4.95
C THR A 213 7.83 -13.98 4.78
N ALA A 214 7.43 -12.73 4.54
CA ALA A 214 8.36 -11.60 4.48
C ALA A 214 8.91 -11.26 5.86
N LYS A 215 8.07 -11.20 6.88
CA LYS A 215 8.49 -10.93 8.26
C LYS A 215 9.53 -11.94 8.75
N ASN A 216 9.36 -13.19 8.39
CA ASN A 216 10.29 -14.28 8.73
C ASN A 216 11.52 -14.35 7.81
N GLY A 217 11.64 -13.51 6.80
CA GLY A 217 12.75 -13.50 5.84
C GLY A 217 12.87 -14.77 5.00
N LYS A 218 11.79 -15.55 4.86
CA LYS A 218 11.80 -16.88 4.23
C LYS A 218 12.38 -16.88 2.80
N TYR A 219 12.14 -15.83 2.03
CA TYR A 219 12.61 -15.75 0.64
C TYR A 219 13.85 -14.85 0.46
N GLY A 220 14.41 -14.30 1.56
CA GLY A 220 15.55 -13.39 1.53
C GLY A 220 15.22 -12.08 0.81
N ASP A 221 16.19 -11.56 0.04
CA ASP A 221 15.93 -10.39 -0.82
C ASP A 221 15.24 -10.85 -2.10
N ILE A 222 13.93 -10.63 -2.16
CA ILE A 222 13.09 -11.01 -3.31
C ILE A 222 13.52 -10.27 -4.59
N CYS A 223 13.99 -9.03 -4.50
CA CYS A 223 14.39 -8.25 -5.67
C CYS A 223 15.61 -8.80 -6.38
N LEU A 224 16.42 -9.62 -5.73
CA LEU A 224 17.51 -10.35 -6.38
C LEU A 224 17.00 -11.51 -7.25
N LYS A 225 15.79 -12.02 -6.99
CA LYS A 225 15.19 -13.17 -7.65
C LYS A 225 14.23 -12.80 -8.77
N ILE A 226 13.74 -11.57 -8.75
CA ILE A 226 12.83 -11.02 -9.77
C ILE A 226 13.59 -10.77 -11.07
N GLY A 227 12.92 -10.91 -12.21
CA GLY A 227 13.48 -10.65 -13.54
C GLY A 227 14.09 -9.25 -13.66
N ASP A 228 15.20 -9.13 -14.41
CA ASP A 228 15.97 -7.88 -14.49
C ASP A 228 15.14 -6.67 -14.95
N ASP A 229 14.15 -6.89 -15.80
CA ASP A 229 13.25 -5.87 -16.32
C ASP A 229 12.25 -5.32 -15.29
N ALA A 230 12.08 -6.01 -14.14
CA ALA A 230 11.21 -5.62 -13.04
C ALA A 230 11.98 -5.22 -11.77
N LYS A 231 13.31 -5.31 -11.76
CA LYS A 231 14.12 -4.98 -10.56
C LYS A 231 13.89 -3.56 -10.08
N ALA A 232 13.81 -2.60 -10.98
CA ALA A 232 13.58 -1.20 -10.60
C ALA A 232 12.23 -1.03 -9.87
N THR A 233 11.16 -1.67 -10.36
CA THR A 233 9.85 -1.71 -9.71
C THR A 233 9.94 -2.40 -8.34
N CYS A 234 10.62 -3.55 -8.26
CA CYS A 234 10.80 -4.23 -6.98
C CYS A 234 11.51 -3.35 -5.96
N TYR A 235 12.62 -2.73 -6.34
CA TYR A 235 13.38 -1.86 -5.42
C TYR A 235 12.61 -0.60 -5.03
N SER A 236 11.67 -0.09 -5.82
CA SER A 236 10.81 1.02 -5.40
C SER A 236 9.76 0.62 -4.37
N SER A 237 9.34 -0.63 -4.33
CA SER A 237 8.24 -1.12 -3.47
C SER A 237 8.72 -1.90 -2.25
N ILE A 238 9.92 -2.49 -2.29
CA ILE A 238 10.48 -3.29 -1.19
C ILE A 238 10.69 -2.52 0.14
N PRO A 239 10.83 -1.19 0.18
CA PRO A 239 10.95 -0.45 1.43
C PRO A 239 9.86 -0.76 2.45
N LEU A 240 8.62 -1.02 2.02
CA LEU A 240 7.54 -1.44 2.92
C LEU A 240 7.88 -2.76 3.63
N THR A 241 8.38 -3.75 2.89
CA THR A 241 8.83 -5.03 3.46
C THR A 241 9.92 -4.83 4.50
N TRP A 242 10.94 -4.04 4.16
CA TRP A 242 12.05 -3.79 5.07
C TRP A 242 11.66 -2.94 6.27
N PHE A 243 10.70 -2.03 6.11
CA PHE A 243 10.14 -1.26 7.22
C PHE A 243 9.48 -2.19 8.25
N ASN A 244 8.67 -3.13 7.79
CA ASN A 244 8.07 -4.14 8.66
C ASN A 244 9.13 -5.05 9.32
N GLN A 245 10.16 -5.49 8.58
CA GLN A 245 11.26 -6.32 9.10
C GLN A 245 12.15 -5.59 10.10
N THR A 246 12.33 -4.28 9.98
CA THR A 246 13.17 -3.48 10.88
C THR A 246 12.41 -2.96 12.11
N GLY A 247 11.13 -3.30 12.23
CA GLY A 247 10.28 -2.79 13.32
C GLY A 247 10.00 -1.29 13.22
N GLY A 248 9.94 -0.77 12.00
CA GLY A 248 9.61 0.63 11.75
C GLY A 248 10.82 1.59 11.76
N ASP A 249 12.03 1.09 11.64
CA ASP A 249 13.25 1.91 11.63
C ASP A 249 13.52 2.49 10.22
N HIS A 250 13.04 3.69 9.97
CA HIS A 250 13.16 4.41 8.70
C HIS A 250 14.61 4.54 8.20
N LEU A 251 15.54 4.86 9.12
CA LEU A 251 16.94 5.05 8.73
C LEU A 251 17.60 3.74 8.29
N LYS A 252 17.30 2.63 8.98
CA LYS A 252 17.79 1.31 8.56
C LYS A 252 17.27 0.92 7.20
N VAL A 253 16.01 1.20 6.90
CA VAL A 253 15.44 0.95 5.56
C VAL A 253 16.19 1.76 4.51
N MET A 254 16.40 3.07 4.74
CA MET A 254 17.15 3.93 3.84
C MET A 254 18.58 3.40 3.59
N GLN A 255 19.28 3.02 4.65
CA GLN A 255 20.65 2.47 4.55
C GLN A 255 20.68 1.14 3.78
N ARG A 256 19.65 0.33 3.93
CA ARG A 256 19.52 -0.96 3.24
C ARG A 256 19.39 -0.81 1.72
N CYS A 257 18.86 0.30 1.24
CA CYS A 257 18.81 0.59 -0.20
C CYS A 257 20.19 0.59 -0.87
N ASP A 258 21.27 0.88 -0.13
CA ASP A 258 22.65 0.83 -0.66
C ASP A 258 23.19 -0.60 -0.82
N GLU A 259 22.53 -1.60 -0.25
CA GLU A 259 22.96 -3.01 -0.37
C GLU A 259 22.88 -3.52 -1.82
N SER A 260 22.08 -2.90 -2.69
CA SER A 260 21.97 -3.22 -4.11
C SER A 260 23.29 -3.03 -4.86
N LYS A 261 24.19 -2.13 -4.38
CA LYS A 261 25.46 -1.71 -5.00
C LYS A 261 25.31 -1.32 -6.49
N ASN A 262 24.12 -0.93 -6.88
CA ASN A 262 23.77 -0.43 -8.19
C ASN A 262 23.10 0.93 -8.01
N GLU A 263 23.67 1.98 -8.59
CA GLU A 263 23.22 3.36 -8.36
C GLU A 263 21.75 3.60 -8.74
N GLU A 264 21.30 3.01 -9.84
CA GLU A 264 19.91 3.11 -10.29
C GLU A 264 18.95 2.43 -9.29
N LEU A 265 19.28 1.21 -8.85
CA LEU A 265 18.45 0.47 -7.89
C LEU A 265 18.48 1.13 -6.50
N THR A 266 19.65 1.64 -6.07
CA THR A 266 19.78 2.46 -4.85
C THR A 266 18.87 3.69 -4.92
N TYR A 267 18.87 4.40 -6.07
CA TYR A 267 17.97 5.53 -6.29
C TYR A 267 16.50 5.11 -6.23
N LYS A 268 16.11 4.06 -6.95
CA LYS A 268 14.73 3.58 -6.96
C LYS A 268 14.24 3.17 -5.58
N CYS A 269 15.07 2.45 -4.82
CA CYS A 269 14.74 2.06 -3.46
C CYS A 269 14.58 3.28 -2.53
N SER A 270 15.54 4.19 -2.54
CA SER A 270 15.46 5.38 -1.68
C SER A 270 14.34 6.33 -2.10
N TRP A 271 13.98 6.36 -3.38
CA TRP A 271 12.81 7.05 -3.89
C TRP A 271 11.51 6.42 -3.33
N GLY A 272 11.37 5.11 -3.43
CA GLY A 272 10.22 4.39 -2.86
C GLY A 272 10.11 4.56 -1.35
N ALA A 273 11.24 4.51 -0.63
CA ALA A 273 11.28 4.76 0.81
C ALA A 273 10.86 6.20 1.15
N GLY A 274 11.34 7.19 0.41
CA GLY A 274 10.96 8.59 0.60
C GLY A 274 9.46 8.83 0.39
N ASN A 275 8.89 8.23 -0.66
CA ASN A 275 7.47 8.27 -0.94
C ASN A 275 6.65 7.62 0.19
N LEU A 276 6.97 6.39 0.54
CA LEU A 276 6.30 5.63 1.60
C LEU A 276 6.31 6.37 2.94
N PHE A 277 7.47 6.85 3.36
CA PHE A 277 7.64 7.45 4.68
C PHE A 277 6.96 8.83 4.80
N MET A 278 6.94 9.61 3.71
CA MET A 278 6.19 10.87 3.69
C MET A 278 4.70 10.64 3.96
N VAL A 279 4.12 9.61 3.33
CA VAL A 279 2.71 9.24 3.57
C VAL A 279 2.51 8.67 4.97
N GLN A 280 3.37 7.75 5.41
CA GLN A 280 3.25 7.11 6.72
C GLN A 280 3.37 8.10 7.91
N THR A 281 4.15 9.15 7.75
CA THR A 281 4.32 10.18 8.78
C THR A 281 3.23 11.26 8.74
N GLY A 282 2.24 11.12 7.85
CA GLY A 282 1.17 12.10 7.69
C GLY A 282 1.70 13.44 7.14
N PHE A 283 2.66 13.38 6.24
CA PHE A 283 3.34 14.53 5.63
C PHE A 283 4.13 15.39 6.64
N ASP A 284 4.85 14.75 7.57
CA ASP A 284 5.78 15.45 8.46
C ASP A 284 7.05 15.86 7.70
N PHE A 285 7.05 17.07 7.16
CA PHE A 285 8.15 17.62 6.34
C PHE A 285 9.47 17.74 7.12
N GLU A 286 9.41 18.10 8.41
CA GLU A 286 10.61 18.24 9.22
C GLU A 286 11.23 16.88 9.53
N PHE A 287 10.41 15.88 9.84
CA PHE A 287 10.88 14.51 10.00
C PHE A 287 11.56 14.01 8.70
N MET A 288 10.90 14.19 7.55
CA MET A 288 11.44 13.73 6.26
C MET A 288 12.74 14.43 5.86
N LYS A 289 12.83 15.75 6.04
CA LYS A 289 14.09 16.48 5.82
C LYS A 289 15.22 15.91 6.69
N ASN A 290 14.96 15.74 7.98
CA ASN A 290 15.93 15.20 8.91
C ASN A 290 16.35 13.77 8.55
N LEU A 291 15.43 12.92 8.12
CA LEU A 291 15.71 11.55 7.67
C LEU A 291 16.58 11.55 6.41
N CYS A 292 16.17 12.29 5.36
CA CYS A 292 16.92 12.35 4.12
C CYS A 292 18.34 12.95 4.32
N MET A 293 18.52 13.87 5.26
CA MET A 293 19.83 14.45 5.59
C MET A 293 20.77 13.47 6.32
N GLN A 294 20.27 12.39 6.91
CA GLN A 294 21.11 11.36 7.57
C GLN A 294 21.74 10.37 6.58
N VAL A 295 21.38 10.42 5.31
CA VAL A 295 21.99 9.62 4.23
C VAL A 295 22.68 10.54 3.23
N GLU A 296 23.49 9.98 2.32
CA GLU A 296 24.30 10.75 1.39
C GLU A 296 24.12 10.33 -0.07
N GLY A 297 24.61 11.14 -1.00
CA GLY A 297 24.67 10.82 -2.42
C GLY A 297 23.30 10.45 -3.01
N THR A 298 23.28 9.33 -3.71
CA THR A 298 22.10 8.80 -4.41
C THR A 298 20.95 8.47 -3.46
N LEU A 299 21.24 8.00 -2.24
CA LEU A 299 20.21 7.75 -1.21
C LEU A 299 19.49 9.05 -0.82
N ARG A 300 20.24 10.12 -0.55
CA ARG A 300 19.64 11.42 -0.20
C ARG A 300 18.80 11.98 -1.34
N LYS A 301 19.32 11.91 -2.56
CA LYS A 301 18.59 12.35 -3.75
C LYS A 301 17.27 11.59 -3.90
N GLY A 302 17.31 10.27 -3.93
CA GLY A 302 16.10 9.44 -4.04
C GLY A 302 15.08 9.74 -2.94
N CYS A 303 15.54 9.85 -1.68
CA CYS A 303 14.69 10.19 -0.53
C CYS A 303 13.90 11.50 -0.75
N TYR A 304 14.56 12.59 -1.15
CA TYR A 304 13.90 13.87 -1.42
C TYR A 304 12.95 13.80 -2.62
N PHE A 305 13.35 13.14 -3.70
CA PHE A 305 12.53 13.00 -4.89
C PHE A 305 11.24 12.20 -4.60
N GLY A 306 11.38 11.03 -3.95
CA GLY A 306 10.22 10.22 -3.59
C GLY A 306 9.27 10.93 -2.62
N ALA A 307 9.81 11.59 -1.59
CA ALA A 307 9.02 12.38 -0.66
C ALA A 307 8.28 13.53 -1.39
N SER A 308 8.92 14.20 -2.34
CA SER A 308 8.29 15.29 -3.12
C SER A 308 7.13 14.79 -3.99
N VAL A 309 7.27 13.61 -4.59
CA VAL A 309 6.18 12.97 -5.34
C VAL A 309 5.01 12.66 -4.39
N ALA A 310 5.26 12.12 -3.21
CA ALA A 310 4.21 11.88 -2.22
C ALA A 310 3.46 13.17 -1.84
N VAL A 311 4.21 14.28 -1.62
CA VAL A 311 3.60 15.59 -1.32
C VAL A 311 2.73 16.06 -2.49
N SER A 312 3.18 15.90 -3.74
CA SER A 312 2.39 16.27 -4.92
C SER A 312 1.08 15.48 -5.03
N LEU A 313 1.10 14.22 -4.66
CA LEU A 313 -0.11 13.39 -4.57
C LEU A 313 -1.04 13.88 -3.47
N GLY A 314 -0.48 14.30 -2.33
CA GLY A 314 -1.23 14.97 -1.26
C GLY A 314 -1.93 16.24 -1.73
N VAL A 315 -1.27 17.05 -2.58
CA VAL A 315 -1.88 18.23 -3.21
C VAL A 315 -2.99 17.83 -4.19
N HIS A 316 -2.74 16.83 -5.04
CA HIS A 316 -3.72 16.36 -6.01
C HIS A 316 -5.01 15.84 -5.34
N THR A 317 -4.88 15.18 -4.19
CA THR A 317 -6.02 14.68 -3.40
C THR A 317 -6.65 15.75 -2.48
N GLY A 318 -6.09 16.96 -2.44
CA GLY A 318 -6.57 18.03 -1.57
C GLY A 318 -6.22 17.88 -0.08
N ALA A 319 -5.31 16.97 0.25
CA ALA A 319 -4.79 16.82 1.60
C ALA A 319 -3.77 17.89 1.96
N LEU A 320 -3.10 18.46 0.97
CA LEU A 320 -2.09 19.50 1.06
C LEU A 320 -2.38 20.63 0.06
N ASP A 321 -1.70 21.76 0.19
CA ASP A 321 -1.78 22.83 -0.81
C ASP A 321 -0.50 22.94 -1.65
N GLN A 322 -0.59 23.67 -2.77
CA GLN A 322 0.53 23.85 -3.70
C GLN A 322 1.72 24.59 -3.04
N ALA A 323 1.47 25.48 -2.10
CA ALA A 323 2.53 26.23 -1.42
C ALA A 323 3.35 25.31 -0.50
N GLU A 324 2.72 24.29 0.10
CA GLU A 324 3.40 23.27 0.92
C GLU A 324 4.34 22.42 0.06
N LEU A 325 3.91 21.98 -1.14
CA LEU A 325 4.75 21.28 -2.10
C LEU A 325 5.97 22.13 -2.50
N GLU A 326 5.74 23.38 -2.91
CA GLU A 326 6.82 24.26 -3.32
C GLU A 326 7.81 24.53 -2.18
N ALA A 327 7.31 24.73 -0.96
CA ALA A 327 8.14 24.94 0.22
C ALA A 327 9.00 23.70 0.52
N PHE A 328 8.41 22.51 0.42
CA PHE A 328 9.16 21.26 0.63
C PHE A 328 10.25 21.07 -0.44
N VAL A 329 9.91 21.20 -1.73
CA VAL A 329 10.87 21.04 -2.84
C VAL A 329 12.00 22.05 -2.75
N LYS A 330 11.70 23.33 -2.49
CA LYS A 330 12.71 24.40 -2.32
C LYS A 330 13.58 24.24 -1.07
N SER A 331 13.18 23.38 -0.12
CA SER A 331 13.97 23.06 1.06
C SER A 331 15.01 21.96 0.82
N SER A 332 15.10 21.41 -0.41
CA SER A 332 16.10 20.41 -0.74
C SER A 332 17.52 20.97 -0.52
N PRO A 333 18.49 20.12 -0.08
CA PRO A 333 19.84 20.59 0.25
C PRO A 333 20.67 21.00 -0.97
N ASP A 334 20.18 20.67 -2.16
CA ASP A 334 20.83 20.99 -3.44
C ASP A 334 19.83 21.70 -4.36
N ALA A 335 20.07 22.97 -4.60
CA ALA A 335 19.19 23.79 -5.45
C ALA A 335 19.08 23.28 -6.90
N THR A 336 20.05 22.48 -7.37
CA THR A 336 20.01 21.88 -8.71
C THR A 336 18.98 20.76 -8.83
N TRP A 337 18.42 20.31 -7.73
CA TRP A 337 17.36 19.28 -7.71
C TRP A 337 15.94 19.84 -7.91
N VAL A 338 15.74 21.14 -7.69
CA VAL A 338 14.39 21.75 -7.71
C VAL A 338 13.68 21.49 -9.04
N ASP A 339 14.27 21.87 -10.17
CA ASP A 339 13.67 21.65 -11.48
C ASP A 339 13.50 20.15 -11.81
N PRO A 340 14.53 19.28 -11.63
CA PRO A 340 14.36 17.84 -11.81
C PRO A 340 13.29 17.20 -10.92
N ILE A 341 13.06 17.69 -9.69
CA ILE A 341 11.96 17.20 -8.84
C ILE A 341 10.62 17.55 -9.47
N PHE A 342 10.42 18.79 -9.95
CA PHE A 342 9.17 19.17 -10.61
C PHE A 342 8.94 18.37 -11.88
N GLU A 343 9.98 18.09 -12.68
CA GLU A 343 9.87 17.20 -13.85
C GLU A 343 9.46 15.77 -13.47
N GLU A 344 9.97 15.25 -12.36
CA GLU A 344 9.60 13.92 -11.84
C GLU A 344 8.14 13.91 -11.36
N ILE A 345 7.71 14.97 -10.66
CA ILE A 345 6.33 15.17 -10.22
C ILE A 345 5.38 15.18 -11.42
N ASP A 346 5.70 15.95 -12.47
CA ASP A 346 4.86 16.05 -13.67
C ASP A 346 4.71 14.68 -14.34
N LYS A 347 5.78 13.89 -14.41
CA LYS A 347 5.75 12.51 -14.93
C LYS A 347 4.90 11.60 -14.06
N ALA A 348 5.06 11.68 -12.73
CA ALA A 348 4.30 10.88 -11.79
C ALA A 348 2.81 11.22 -11.86
N VAL A 349 2.44 12.50 -11.85
CA VAL A 349 1.03 12.93 -11.96
C VAL A 349 0.43 12.53 -13.31
N ALA A 350 1.17 12.65 -14.41
CA ALA A 350 0.73 12.16 -15.72
C ALA A 350 0.55 10.63 -15.74
N GLY A 351 1.43 9.90 -15.05
CA GLY A 351 1.34 8.45 -14.87
C GLY A 351 0.18 8.02 -13.99
N PHE A 352 -0.21 8.84 -13.00
CA PHE A 352 -1.37 8.56 -12.14
C PHE A 352 -2.67 8.42 -12.92
N GLY A 353 -2.84 9.25 -13.97
CA GLY A 353 -3.95 9.12 -14.92
C GLY A 353 -3.84 7.89 -15.85
N GLN A 354 -2.69 7.20 -15.86
CA GLN A 354 -2.42 6.05 -16.74
C GLN A 354 -2.22 4.74 -15.97
N GLY A 355 -2.42 4.73 -14.65
CA GLY A 355 -2.28 3.54 -13.82
C GLY A 355 -0.83 3.04 -13.66
N ALA A 356 0.16 3.89 -13.92
CA ALA A 356 1.57 3.56 -13.79
C ALA A 356 2.20 4.36 -12.63
N LEU A 357 2.20 3.78 -11.45
CA LEU A 357 3.13 4.08 -10.34
C LEU A 357 3.47 2.81 -9.63
#